data_976ae6fef94b30f0b3698126968fa905
#
_entry.id   976ae6fef94b30f0b3698126968fa905
#
_cell.length_a   1.000
_cell.length_b   1.000
_cell.length_c   1.000
_cell.angle_alpha   90.00
_cell.angle_beta   90.00
_cell.angle_gamma   90.00
#
_symmetry.space_group_name_H-M   'P 1'
#
loop_
_entity.id
_entity.type
_entity.pdbx_description
1 polymer ?
#
loop_
_entity_poly.entity_id
_entity_poly.type
_entity_poly.pdbx_seq_one_letter_code
_entity_poly.pdbx_strand_id
1 'polypeptide(L)'
;MWRTALVLATACVALAISGCAKFERAELAQRAKSDLVGYSKEELLACMGAPDERASAGDTEVWNYRSGGETVAMTTGSGTVTKRRFFGSHITTFHEFYCVVNVVMEQDQVTRINYQGSTGGLLSEGEQCFYAVENCLQ
;
A
#
# COMPACT_ATOMS: atom_id res chain seq x y z
N MET A 1 33.12 3.66 25.67
CA MET A 1 33.20 3.10 24.31
C MET A 1 32.25 1.91 24.09
N TRP A 2 32.17 0.94 24.97
CA TRP A 2 31.26 -0.22 24.82
C TRP A 2 29.76 0.16 24.86
N ARG A 3 29.37 1.10 25.74
CA ARG A 3 27.96 1.54 25.88
C ARG A 3 27.44 2.27 24.64
N THR A 4 28.28 3.03 23.95
CA THR A 4 27.93 3.72 22.69
C THR A 4 27.79 2.76 21.51
N ALA A 5 28.61 1.71 21.46
CA ALA A 5 28.51 0.66 20.45
C ALA A 5 27.22 -0.18 20.62
N LEU A 6 26.79 -0.46 21.83
CA LEU A 6 25.54 -1.17 22.13
C LEU A 6 24.31 -0.34 21.74
N VAL A 7 24.31 0.97 21.98
CA VAL A 7 23.19 1.86 21.61
C VAL A 7 23.06 1.99 20.09
N LEU A 8 24.19 2.08 19.38
CA LEU A 8 24.21 2.11 17.91
C LEU A 8 23.72 0.78 17.29
N ALA A 9 24.11 -0.35 17.87
CA ALA A 9 23.68 -1.65 17.39
C ALA A 9 22.16 -1.88 17.58
N THR A 10 21.59 -1.47 18.71
CA THR A 10 20.14 -1.56 18.96
C THR A 10 19.33 -0.63 18.04
N ALA A 11 19.83 0.57 17.75
CA ALA A 11 19.18 1.49 16.81
C ALA A 11 19.14 0.94 15.37
N CYS A 12 20.23 0.32 14.89
CA CYS A 12 20.27 -0.31 13.56
C CYS A 12 19.30 -1.48 13.42
N VAL A 13 19.15 -2.31 14.46
CA VAL A 13 18.23 -3.45 14.45
C VAL A 13 16.78 -2.99 14.41
N ALA A 14 16.41 -1.93 15.15
CA ALA A 14 15.06 -1.39 15.16
C ALA A 14 14.64 -0.82 13.79
N LEU A 15 15.55 -0.18 13.06
CA LEU A 15 15.31 0.35 11.72
C LEU A 15 15.12 -0.74 10.65
N ALA A 16 15.80 -1.87 10.79
CA ALA A 16 15.70 -3.00 9.85
C ALA A 16 14.33 -3.70 9.92
N ILE A 17 13.72 -3.80 11.10
CA ILE A 17 12.43 -4.51 11.30
C ILE A 17 11.27 -3.77 10.63
N SER A 18 11.28 -2.45 10.60
CA SER A 18 10.19 -1.64 10.01
C SER A 18 10.10 -1.76 8.48
N GLY A 19 11.22 -2.01 7.81
CA GLY A 19 11.26 -2.18 6.35
C GLY A 19 10.70 -3.52 5.89
N CYS A 20 10.92 -4.60 6.65
CA CYS A 20 10.46 -5.94 6.31
C CYS A 20 8.93 -6.05 6.25
N ALA A 21 8.21 -5.41 7.18
CA ALA A 21 6.74 -5.49 7.24
C ALA A 21 6.06 -4.85 6.02
N LYS A 22 6.60 -3.76 5.49
CA LYS A 22 6.07 -3.10 4.28
C LYS A 22 6.28 -3.96 3.04
N PHE A 23 7.46 -4.56 2.92
CA PHE A 23 7.79 -5.46 1.82
C PHE A 23 6.92 -6.71 1.82
N GLU A 24 6.72 -7.33 2.98
CA GLU A 24 5.88 -8.52 3.15
C GLU A 24 4.42 -8.23 2.73
N ARG A 25 3.85 -7.11 3.18
CA ARG A 25 2.50 -6.70 2.76
C ARG A 25 2.38 -6.49 1.26
N ALA A 26 3.38 -5.85 0.65
CA ALA A 26 3.42 -5.65 -0.79
C ALA A 26 3.44 -6.98 -1.55
N GLU A 27 4.26 -7.94 -1.10
CA GLU A 27 4.33 -9.29 -1.70
C GLU A 27 2.99 -10.03 -1.57
N LEU A 28 2.38 -10.01 -0.39
CA LEU A 28 1.08 -10.63 -0.15
C LEU A 28 -0.01 -10.00 -1.04
N ALA A 29 -0.02 -8.68 -1.18
CA ALA A 29 -0.94 -7.99 -2.08
C ALA A 29 -0.73 -8.40 -3.55
N GLN A 30 0.51 -8.55 -4.01
CA GLN A 30 0.75 -9.01 -5.38
C GLN A 30 0.28 -10.46 -5.59
N ARG A 31 0.47 -11.34 -4.61
CA ARG A 31 -0.02 -12.72 -4.66
C ARG A 31 -1.54 -12.79 -4.70
N ALA A 32 -2.23 -11.93 -3.98
CA ALA A 32 -3.70 -11.85 -3.97
C ALA A 32 -4.30 -11.73 -5.38
N LYS A 33 -3.60 -11.10 -6.32
CA LYS A 33 -4.06 -10.98 -7.72
C LYS A 33 -4.28 -12.32 -8.41
N SER A 34 -3.52 -13.35 -8.03
CA SER A 34 -3.67 -14.70 -8.53
C SER A 34 -4.52 -15.58 -7.61
N ASP A 35 -4.35 -15.43 -6.30
CA ASP A 35 -4.93 -16.31 -5.31
C ASP A 35 -6.46 -16.15 -5.22
N LEU A 36 -6.97 -14.95 -5.51
CA LEU A 36 -8.40 -14.65 -5.49
C LEU A 36 -9.11 -14.95 -6.82
N VAL A 37 -8.40 -15.30 -7.87
CA VAL A 37 -9.03 -15.72 -9.14
C VAL A 37 -9.79 -17.03 -8.92
N GLY A 38 -11.06 -17.05 -9.35
CA GLY A 38 -11.99 -18.17 -9.14
C GLY A 38 -12.87 -18.05 -7.89
N TYR A 39 -12.61 -17.07 -7.00
CA TYR A 39 -13.52 -16.81 -5.89
C TYR A 39 -14.91 -16.41 -6.38
N SER A 40 -15.94 -16.89 -5.69
CA SER A 40 -17.32 -16.46 -5.90
C SER A 40 -17.59 -15.09 -5.27
N LYS A 41 -18.69 -14.45 -5.65
CA LYS A 41 -19.17 -13.20 -5.02
C LYS A 41 -19.36 -13.35 -3.51
N GLU A 42 -19.87 -14.50 -3.07
CA GLU A 42 -20.13 -14.81 -1.66
C GLU A 42 -18.81 -14.89 -0.88
N GLU A 43 -17.77 -15.53 -1.44
CA GLU A 43 -16.46 -15.62 -0.82
C GLU A 43 -15.80 -14.23 -0.73
N LEU A 44 -15.91 -13.41 -1.78
CA LEU A 44 -15.44 -12.03 -1.73
C LEU A 44 -16.15 -11.19 -0.68
N LEU A 45 -17.48 -11.25 -0.62
CA LEU A 45 -18.24 -10.53 0.41
C LEU A 45 -17.89 -10.99 1.82
N ALA A 46 -17.59 -12.27 1.99
CA ALA A 46 -17.22 -12.82 3.29
C ALA A 46 -15.84 -12.32 3.76
N CYS A 47 -14.86 -12.15 2.86
CA CYS A 47 -13.50 -11.77 3.23
C CYS A 47 -13.19 -10.28 3.00
N MET A 48 -13.67 -9.65 1.92
CA MET A 48 -13.44 -8.23 1.64
C MET A 48 -14.57 -7.31 2.13
N GLY A 49 -15.76 -7.86 2.40
CA GLY A 49 -16.93 -7.08 2.73
C GLY A 49 -17.61 -6.46 1.51
N ALA A 50 -18.47 -5.46 1.76
CA ALA A 50 -19.17 -4.77 0.67
C ALA A 50 -18.21 -3.86 -0.11
N PRO A 51 -18.27 -3.86 -1.45
CA PRO A 51 -17.45 -2.94 -2.25
C PRO A 51 -17.96 -1.49 -2.13
N ASP A 52 -17.04 -0.53 -2.30
CA ASP A 52 -17.36 0.90 -2.30
C ASP A 52 -18.22 1.27 -3.53
N GLU A 53 -17.87 0.69 -4.69
CA GLU A 53 -18.56 0.93 -5.94
C GLU A 53 -18.73 -0.36 -6.75
N ARG A 54 -19.78 -0.41 -7.55
CA ARG A 54 -20.08 -1.52 -8.48
C ARG A 54 -20.45 -0.97 -9.85
N ALA A 55 -19.93 -1.61 -10.89
CA ALA A 55 -20.31 -1.37 -12.26
C ALA A 55 -20.54 -2.69 -12.98
N SER A 56 -21.51 -2.74 -13.90
CA SER A 56 -21.79 -3.94 -14.70
C SER A 56 -22.05 -3.59 -16.15
N ALA A 57 -21.57 -4.45 -17.05
CA ALA A 57 -21.80 -4.35 -18.48
C ALA A 57 -21.89 -5.77 -19.07
N GLY A 58 -23.08 -6.16 -19.53
CA GLY A 58 -23.35 -7.54 -19.94
C GLY A 58 -23.12 -8.51 -18.80
N ASP A 59 -22.34 -9.56 -19.04
CA ASP A 59 -22.01 -10.61 -18.06
C ASP A 59 -20.80 -10.24 -17.20
N THR A 60 -20.18 -9.07 -17.44
CA THR A 60 -19.04 -8.59 -16.67
C THR A 60 -19.49 -7.63 -15.58
N GLU A 61 -19.01 -7.86 -14.35
CA GLU A 61 -19.22 -6.98 -13.22
C GLU A 61 -17.86 -6.59 -12.62
N VAL A 62 -17.72 -5.33 -12.19
CA VAL A 62 -16.50 -4.82 -11.55
C VAL A 62 -16.88 -4.25 -10.20
N TRP A 63 -16.20 -4.75 -9.16
CA TRP A 63 -16.31 -4.25 -7.79
C TRP A 63 -15.03 -3.51 -7.41
N ASN A 64 -15.20 -2.32 -6.85
CA ASN A 64 -14.09 -1.48 -6.43
C ASN A 64 -14.05 -1.42 -4.91
N TYR A 65 -12.83 -1.63 -4.37
CA TYR A 65 -12.53 -1.49 -2.93
C TYR A 65 -11.39 -0.50 -2.78
N ARG A 66 -11.58 0.53 -1.95
CA ARG A 66 -10.54 1.50 -1.64
C ARG A 66 -9.89 1.16 -0.30
N SER A 67 -8.57 1.19 -0.26
CA SER A 67 -7.79 0.97 0.95
C SER A 67 -6.58 1.87 1.03
N GLY A 68 -5.97 1.94 2.22
CA GLY A 68 -4.87 2.83 2.50
C GLY A 68 -5.33 4.24 2.86
N GLY A 69 -4.58 5.25 2.44
CA GLY A 69 -4.80 6.66 2.81
C GLY A 69 -3.66 7.21 3.67
N GLU A 70 -2.48 6.57 3.64
CA GLU A 70 -1.29 7.10 4.31
C GLU A 70 -0.83 8.37 3.59
N THR A 71 -0.75 9.48 4.33
CA THR A 71 -0.24 10.75 3.81
C THR A 71 1.19 10.97 4.30
N VAL A 72 2.12 11.13 3.37
CA VAL A 72 3.53 11.41 3.66
C VAL A 72 3.87 12.83 3.24
N ALA A 73 4.40 13.62 4.17
CA ALA A 73 4.93 14.95 3.89
C ALA A 73 6.40 14.83 3.46
N MET A 74 6.70 15.27 2.25
CA MET A 74 8.06 15.36 1.74
C MET A 74 8.48 16.82 1.68
N THR A 75 9.50 17.22 2.46
CA THR A 75 10.02 18.56 2.46
C THR A 75 11.36 18.59 1.73
N THR A 76 11.41 19.33 0.65
CA THR A 76 12.64 19.59 -0.11
C THR A 76 13.04 21.04 0.10
N GLY A 77 14.27 21.27 0.60
CA GLY A 77 14.81 22.60 0.81
C GLY A 77 16.08 22.82 0.02
N SER A 78 16.23 24.03 -0.53
CA SER A 78 17.49 24.51 -1.09
C SER A 78 17.88 25.80 -0.40
N GLY A 79 19.09 25.89 0.10
CA GLY A 79 19.52 27.06 0.79
C GLY A 79 21.02 27.08 1.07
N THR A 80 21.51 28.27 1.44
CA THR A 80 22.92 28.50 1.77
C THR A 80 23.06 28.78 3.27
N VAL A 81 24.00 28.13 3.91
CA VAL A 81 24.36 28.38 5.31
C VAL A 81 25.52 29.39 5.34
N THR A 82 25.27 30.55 5.91
CA THR A 82 26.30 31.56 6.12
C THR A 82 26.44 31.82 7.63
N LYS A 83 27.61 31.54 8.17
CA LYS A 83 28.11 31.86 9.54
C LYS A 83 27.14 31.73 10.74
N ARG A 84 25.91 31.34 10.69
CA ARG A 84 24.88 31.10 11.72
C ARG A 84 23.45 31.34 11.25
N ARG A 85 23.25 31.63 9.96
CA ARG A 85 21.90 31.80 9.41
C ARG A 85 21.72 30.90 8.21
N PHE A 86 20.61 30.21 8.19
CA PHE A 86 20.13 29.48 7.02
C PHE A 86 19.23 30.46 6.23
N PHE A 87 19.59 30.68 4.96
CA PHE A 87 18.74 31.39 4.01
C PHE A 87 18.35 30.40 2.91
N GLY A 88 17.10 30.08 2.84
CA GLY A 88 16.57 29.15 1.83
C GLY A 88 15.07 29.08 1.88
N SER A 89 14.51 28.55 0.81
CA SER A 89 13.10 28.17 0.75
C SER A 89 12.97 26.66 0.89
N HIS A 90 11.89 26.23 1.50
CA HIS A 90 11.50 24.83 1.54
C HIS A 90 10.08 24.70 0.97
N ILE A 91 9.88 23.62 0.23
CA ILE A 91 8.59 23.24 -0.31
C ILE A 91 8.21 21.92 0.37
N THR A 92 7.04 21.89 1.00
CA THR A 92 6.49 20.66 1.54
C THR A 92 5.39 20.18 0.59
N THR A 93 5.55 18.98 0.07
CA THR A 93 4.57 18.30 -0.79
C THR A 93 3.98 17.14 0.00
N PHE A 94 2.67 17.00 -0.05
CA PHE A 94 1.96 15.88 0.57
C PHE A 94 1.64 14.85 -0.52
N HIS A 95 2.06 13.61 -0.28
CA HIS A 95 1.71 12.48 -1.12
C HIS A 95 0.79 11.54 -0.34
N GLU A 96 -0.37 11.25 -0.91
CA GLU A 96 -1.29 10.26 -0.37
C GLU A 96 -1.03 8.91 -1.07
N PHE A 97 -0.77 7.89 -0.28
CA PHE A 97 -0.66 6.51 -0.76
C PHE A 97 -1.98 5.79 -0.51
N TYR A 98 -2.59 5.30 -1.56
CA TYR A 98 -3.85 4.57 -1.51
C TYR A 98 -3.90 3.50 -2.60
N CYS A 99 -4.80 2.55 -2.45
CA CYS A 99 -5.10 1.56 -3.47
C CYS A 99 -6.60 1.50 -3.76
N VAL A 100 -6.94 1.39 -5.03
CA VAL A 100 -8.25 0.93 -5.49
C VAL A 100 -8.07 -0.46 -6.08
N VAL A 101 -8.67 -1.45 -5.44
CA VAL A 101 -8.69 -2.83 -5.91
C VAL A 101 -9.91 -2.99 -6.81
N ASN A 102 -9.68 -3.24 -8.09
CA ASN A 102 -10.74 -3.51 -9.07
C ASN A 102 -10.83 -5.03 -9.26
N VAL A 103 -11.89 -5.62 -8.75
CA VAL A 103 -12.21 -7.03 -8.91
C VAL A 103 -13.14 -7.21 -10.10
N VAL A 104 -12.65 -7.85 -11.15
CA VAL A 104 -13.43 -8.15 -12.35
C VAL A 104 -14.00 -9.54 -12.24
N MET A 105 -15.31 -9.66 -12.43
CA MET A 105 -16.05 -10.91 -12.32
C MET A 105 -16.82 -11.20 -13.60
N GLU A 106 -16.88 -12.46 -13.96
CA GLU A 106 -17.71 -12.99 -15.03
C GLU A 106 -18.40 -14.24 -14.49
N GLN A 107 -19.71 -14.38 -14.76
CA GLN A 107 -20.51 -15.51 -14.28
C GLN A 107 -20.40 -15.75 -12.76
N ASP A 108 -20.40 -14.65 -11.99
CA ASP A 108 -20.32 -14.62 -10.52
C ASP A 108 -18.98 -15.10 -9.94
N GLN A 109 -17.94 -15.22 -10.76
CA GLN A 109 -16.59 -15.61 -10.33
C GLN A 109 -15.56 -14.55 -10.68
N VAL A 110 -14.56 -14.38 -9.82
CA VAL A 110 -13.41 -13.48 -10.08
C VAL A 110 -12.57 -14.02 -11.22
N THR A 111 -12.41 -13.22 -12.26
CA THR A 111 -11.55 -13.53 -13.41
C THR A 111 -10.25 -12.75 -13.37
N ARG A 112 -10.25 -11.57 -12.74
CA ARG A 112 -9.05 -10.72 -12.67
C ARG A 112 -9.13 -9.71 -11.53
N ILE A 113 -7.97 -9.38 -10.96
CA ILE A 113 -7.79 -8.29 -10.02
C ILE A 113 -6.76 -7.31 -10.54
N ASN A 114 -7.09 -6.03 -10.51
CA ASN A 114 -6.20 -4.93 -10.88
C ASN A 114 -6.09 -3.94 -9.72
N TYR A 115 -4.89 -3.38 -9.54
CA TYR A 115 -4.62 -2.34 -8.56
C TYR A 115 -4.41 -1.00 -9.24
N GLN A 116 -4.96 0.08 -8.68
CA GLN A 116 -4.83 1.44 -9.16
C GLN A 116 -4.53 2.39 -7.99
N GLY A 117 -3.84 3.49 -8.30
CA GLY A 117 -3.49 4.54 -7.34
C GLY A 117 -2.00 4.54 -6.97
N SER A 118 -1.65 5.33 -5.97
CA SER A 118 -0.30 5.39 -5.38
C SER A 118 -0.15 4.27 -4.35
N THR A 119 0.00 3.03 -4.83
CA THR A 119 -0.15 1.80 -4.04
C THR A 119 0.98 1.52 -3.06
N GLY A 120 2.05 2.30 -3.09
CA GLY A 120 3.22 2.17 -2.21
C GLY A 120 4.44 2.84 -2.80
N GLY A 121 5.59 2.71 -2.10
CA GLY A 121 6.88 3.20 -2.59
C GLY A 121 7.51 2.31 -3.65
N LEU A 122 8.69 2.68 -4.14
CA LEU A 122 9.41 1.96 -5.22
C LEU A 122 9.65 0.46 -4.91
N LEU A 123 9.89 0.12 -3.64
CA LEU A 123 10.14 -1.26 -3.18
C LEU A 123 8.93 -1.89 -2.47
N SER A 124 7.82 -1.17 -2.34
CA SER A 124 6.60 -1.62 -1.65
C SER A 124 5.35 -1.39 -2.49
N GLU A 125 5.46 -1.50 -3.80
CA GLU A 125 4.31 -1.36 -4.70
C GLU A 125 3.24 -2.39 -4.37
N GLY A 126 2.01 -1.91 -4.13
CA GLY A 126 0.89 -2.73 -3.71
C GLY A 126 0.67 -2.82 -2.20
N GLU A 127 1.56 -2.25 -1.37
CA GLU A 127 1.40 -2.29 0.09
C GLU A 127 0.04 -1.78 0.56
N GLN A 128 -0.44 -0.69 -0.01
CA GLN A 128 -1.75 -0.12 0.35
C GLN A 128 -2.93 -1.00 -0.07
N CYS A 129 -2.73 -1.88 -1.05
CA CYS A 129 -3.75 -2.84 -1.50
C CYS A 129 -3.92 -4.01 -0.54
N PHE A 130 -2.89 -4.33 0.25
CA PHE A 130 -2.91 -5.39 1.25
C PHE A 130 -4.11 -5.26 2.20
N TYR A 131 -4.39 -4.06 2.68
CA TYR A 131 -5.48 -3.80 3.63
C TYR A 131 -6.87 -4.13 3.10
N ALA A 132 -7.06 -4.16 1.78
CA ALA A 132 -8.33 -4.59 1.19
C ALA A 132 -8.44 -6.10 1.07
N VAL A 133 -7.33 -6.83 0.90
CA VAL A 133 -7.32 -8.26 0.57
C VAL A 133 -6.82 -9.15 1.71
N GLU A 134 -6.31 -8.59 2.81
CA GLU A 134 -5.65 -9.35 3.89
C GLU A 134 -6.51 -10.47 4.48
N ASN A 135 -7.81 -10.22 4.65
CA ASN A 135 -8.72 -11.20 5.21
C ASN A 135 -9.05 -12.37 4.25
N CYS A 136 -8.72 -12.22 2.97
CA CYS A 136 -8.89 -13.26 1.96
C CYS A 136 -7.66 -14.17 1.82
N LEU A 137 -6.54 -13.81 2.45
CA LEU A 137 -5.25 -14.50 2.34
C LEU A 137 -4.95 -15.44 3.53
N GLN A 138 -5.96 -15.74 4.36
CA GLN A 138 -5.85 -16.60 5.55
C GLN A 138 -6.03 -18.07 5.21
#